data_52e82fd2fa63fee0ad85a0b50cf7ef2e
#
_entry.id   52e82fd2fa63fee0ad85a0b50cf7ef2e
#
_cell.length_a   1.000
_cell.length_b   1.000
_cell.length_c   1.000
_cell.angle_alpha   90.00
_cell.angle_beta   90.00
_cell.angle_gamma   90.00
#
_symmetry.space_group_name_H-M   'P 1'
#
loop_
_entity.id
_entity.type
_entity.pdbx_description
1 polymer ?
#
loop_
_entity_poly.entity_id
_entity_poly.type
_entity_poly.pdbx_seq_one_letter_code
_entity_poly.pdbx_strand_id
1 'polypeptide(L)'
;NAERYLEKLKKNHSAEISRIKSDYEQELSVLDNKVKQDKESLQRQIEDKKEELTRITLNNKKEECELKKTILKLQGELDSITNEIENKNKIIDELDSRKESIIADFSIVKEVLSSSTNFPTGKLTVTAIDFNMNNEREFPTAGPFRKNIESLLMKSNGIKVSADEIVTKLSLHNVVLFPDNKTLLATMQATRRCRYVVSYVGVDWKSFNNLWESGLSVIINEAINNPDLIHFLVLRNINMSYIPCYLQPILDMESGLIKYYPGTELEFPENLRILCTRVKETVIPVTEASLEGVGCITTCDERYTGNGNIAEGYLPVSVFSDLPVDEQYSETNIYDLYTDDE
;
A
#
# COMPACT_ATOMS: atom_id res chain seq x y z
N ASN A 1 -68.71 4.69 97.91
CA ASN A 1 -68.51 4.11 96.49
C ASN A 1 -67.62 4.95 95.63
N ALA A 2 -67.54 6.27 95.71
CA ALA A 2 -66.71 7.14 94.92
C ALA A 2 -65.20 7.02 95.19
N GLU A 3 -64.85 6.90 96.50
CA GLU A 3 -63.43 6.73 96.88
C GLU A 3 -62.83 5.40 96.42
N ARG A 4 -63.57 4.30 96.52
CA ARG A 4 -63.11 3.02 95.93
C ARG A 4 -62.93 3.04 94.40
N TYR A 5 -63.74 3.80 93.72
CA TYR A 5 -63.64 3.97 92.28
C TYR A 5 -62.40 4.80 91.92
N LEU A 6 -62.15 5.89 92.61
CA LEU A 6 -60.95 6.73 92.43
C LEU A 6 -59.66 5.96 92.77
N GLU A 7 -59.67 5.13 93.80
CA GLU A 7 -58.50 4.31 94.13
C GLU A 7 -58.20 3.22 93.11
N LYS A 8 -59.25 2.62 92.51
CA LYS A 8 -59.16 1.67 91.45
C LYS A 8 -58.64 2.33 90.19
N LEU A 9 -59.09 3.56 89.85
CA LEU A 9 -58.65 4.35 88.74
C LEU A 9 -57.16 4.76 88.89
N LYS A 10 -56.77 5.21 90.08
CA LYS A 10 -55.34 5.51 90.38
C LYS A 10 -54.43 4.30 90.24
N LYS A 11 -54.89 3.12 90.68
CA LYS A 11 -54.17 1.89 90.59
C LYS A 11 -53.99 1.42 89.13
N ASN A 12 -55.07 1.55 88.33
CA ASN A 12 -55.02 1.23 86.89
C ASN A 12 -54.09 2.19 86.13
N HIS A 13 -54.21 3.50 86.38
CA HIS A 13 -53.33 4.49 85.75
C HIS A 13 -51.83 4.29 86.13
N SER A 14 -51.59 3.97 87.44
CA SER A 14 -50.21 3.65 87.91
C SER A 14 -49.67 2.41 87.21
N ALA A 15 -50.48 1.37 86.98
CA ALA A 15 -50.07 0.16 86.29
C ALA A 15 -49.82 0.40 84.82
N GLU A 16 -50.66 1.25 84.16
CA GLU A 16 -50.50 1.61 82.77
C GLU A 16 -49.29 2.47 82.54
N ILE A 17 -48.98 3.44 83.40
CA ILE A 17 -47.76 4.26 83.35
C ILE A 17 -46.52 3.37 83.54
N SER A 18 -46.59 2.37 84.51
CA SER A 18 -45.47 1.44 84.67
C SER A 18 -45.24 0.56 83.44
N ARG A 19 -46.31 0.15 82.77
CA ARG A 19 -46.21 -0.65 81.54
C ARG A 19 -45.60 0.18 80.39
N ILE A 20 -46.14 1.37 80.17
CA ILE A 20 -45.61 2.28 79.16
C ILE A 20 -44.11 2.57 79.40
N LYS A 21 -43.76 2.80 80.67
CA LYS A 21 -42.35 3.07 81.02
C LYS A 21 -41.43 1.87 80.70
N SER A 22 -41.91 0.66 81.05
CA SER A 22 -41.18 -0.57 80.71
C SER A 22 -41.03 -0.81 79.23
N ASP A 23 -42.12 -0.55 78.47
CA ASP A 23 -42.08 -0.67 76.95
C ASP A 23 -41.08 0.32 76.34
N TYR A 24 -41.11 1.58 76.84
CA TYR A 24 -40.13 2.60 76.43
C TYR A 24 -38.67 2.24 76.77
N GLU A 25 -38.44 1.69 77.95
CA GLU A 25 -37.10 1.23 78.39
C GLU A 25 -36.62 0.08 77.50
N GLN A 26 -37.51 -0.83 77.11
CA GLN A 26 -37.20 -1.91 76.17
C GLN A 26 -36.88 -1.37 74.72
N GLU A 27 -37.73 -0.47 74.26
CA GLU A 27 -37.48 0.14 72.95
C GLU A 27 -36.15 0.95 72.85
N LEU A 28 -35.85 1.72 73.91
CA LEU A 28 -34.58 2.40 74.11
C LEU A 28 -33.39 1.45 74.07
N SER A 29 -33.50 0.32 74.81
CA SER A 29 -32.44 -0.69 74.88
C SER A 29 -32.21 -1.35 73.51
N VAL A 30 -33.28 -1.65 72.73
CA VAL A 30 -33.18 -2.19 71.37
C VAL A 30 -32.54 -1.17 70.40
N LEU A 31 -32.94 0.11 70.48
CA LEU A 31 -32.41 1.19 69.65
C LEU A 31 -30.92 1.43 69.94
N ASP A 32 -30.53 1.47 71.23
CA ASP A 32 -29.12 1.63 71.62
C ASP A 32 -28.24 0.46 71.11
N ASN A 33 -28.74 -0.77 71.20
CA ASN A 33 -28.03 -1.92 70.67
C ASN A 33 -27.89 -1.84 69.15
N LYS A 34 -28.94 -1.39 68.43
CA LYS A 34 -28.88 -1.20 66.99
C LYS A 34 -27.89 -0.11 66.60
N VAL A 35 -27.93 1.04 67.27
CA VAL A 35 -26.99 2.15 67.00
C VAL A 35 -25.53 1.71 67.26
N LYS A 36 -25.31 0.90 68.31
CA LYS A 36 -24.00 0.34 68.65
C LYS A 36 -23.50 -0.60 67.50
N GLN A 37 -24.38 -1.52 67.05
CA GLN A 37 -24.05 -2.42 65.89
C GLN A 37 -23.78 -1.67 64.61
N ASP A 38 -24.61 -0.67 64.24
CA ASP A 38 -24.43 0.15 63.08
C ASP A 38 -23.10 0.93 63.13
N LYS A 39 -22.79 1.49 64.34
CA LYS A 39 -21.52 2.21 64.53
C LYS A 39 -20.31 1.27 64.38
N GLU A 40 -20.35 0.06 64.91
CA GLU A 40 -19.29 -0.92 64.79
C GLU A 40 -19.13 -1.39 63.33
N SER A 41 -20.26 -1.59 62.64
CA SER A 41 -20.28 -1.93 61.19
C SER A 41 -19.64 -0.84 60.33
N LEU A 42 -20.05 0.41 60.53
CA LEU A 42 -19.50 1.57 59.85
C LEU A 42 -18.01 1.74 60.12
N GLN A 43 -17.60 1.49 61.37
CA GLN A 43 -16.20 1.62 61.76
C GLN A 43 -15.31 0.58 61.06
N ARG A 44 -15.80 -0.66 60.88
CA ARG A 44 -15.13 -1.70 60.09
C ARG A 44 -15.05 -1.29 58.61
N GLN A 45 -16.15 -0.82 58.02
CA GLN A 45 -16.15 -0.35 56.62
C GLN A 45 -15.16 0.81 56.36
N ILE A 46 -15.05 1.73 57.32
CA ILE A 46 -14.07 2.83 57.25
C ILE A 46 -12.63 2.29 57.28
N GLU A 47 -12.36 1.30 58.13
CA GLU A 47 -11.01 0.71 58.21
C GLU A 47 -10.65 -0.08 56.95
N ASP A 48 -11.58 -0.88 56.46
CA ASP A 48 -11.42 -1.62 55.18
C ASP A 48 -11.14 -0.66 54.00
N LYS A 49 -11.91 0.45 53.93
CA LYS A 49 -11.70 1.46 52.91
C LYS A 49 -10.37 2.22 53.02
N LYS A 50 -9.89 2.44 54.23
CA LYS A 50 -8.57 3.04 54.47
C LYS A 50 -7.44 2.10 54.01
N GLU A 51 -7.57 0.82 54.29
CA GLU A 51 -6.60 -0.19 53.86
C GLU A 51 -6.58 -0.28 52.32
N GLU A 52 -7.75 -0.33 51.68
CA GLU A 52 -7.90 -0.32 50.25
C GLU A 52 -7.25 0.92 49.62
N LEU A 53 -7.52 2.10 50.18
CA LEU A 53 -6.95 3.37 49.72
C LEU A 53 -5.41 3.38 49.82
N THR A 54 -4.90 2.85 50.92
CA THR A 54 -3.45 2.74 51.15
C THR A 54 -2.80 1.82 50.13
N ARG A 55 -3.45 0.70 49.81
CA ARG A 55 -3.00 -0.26 48.78
C ARG A 55 -2.98 0.35 47.38
N ILE A 56 -4.06 1.05 47.01
CA ILE A 56 -4.15 1.75 45.71
C ILE A 56 -3.06 2.83 45.61
N THR A 57 -2.87 3.60 46.68
CA THR A 57 -1.85 4.66 46.69
C THR A 57 -0.44 4.08 46.52
N LEU A 58 -0.17 2.94 47.14
CA LEU A 58 1.13 2.27 46.99
C LEU A 58 1.36 1.72 45.60
N ASN A 59 0.32 1.14 44.97
CA ASN A 59 0.40 0.65 43.59
C ASN A 59 0.61 1.79 42.60
N ASN A 60 -0.14 2.87 42.72
CA ASN A 60 0.01 4.05 41.87
C ASN A 60 1.42 4.66 41.96
N LYS A 61 2.01 4.69 43.16
CA LYS A 61 3.41 5.13 43.34
C LYS A 61 4.42 4.22 42.64
N LYS A 62 4.17 2.89 42.64
CA LYS A 62 5.03 1.94 41.92
C LYS A 62 4.93 2.13 40.44
N GLU A 63 3.70 2.21 39.89
CA GLU A 63 3.45 2.45 38.46
C GLU A 63 4.05 3.79 37.99
N GLU A 64 3.90 4.86 38.79
CA GLU A 64 4.52 6.14 38.49
C GLU A 64 6.05 6.05 38.43
N CYS A 65 6.67 5.27 39.31
CA CYS A 65 8.11 5.06 39.29
C CYS A 65 8.57 4.28 38.05
N GLU A 66 7.82 3.26 37.64
CA GLU A 66 8.10 2.48 36.44
C GLU A 66 7.92 3.30 35.17
N LEU A 67 6.84 4.10 35.08
CA LEU A 67 6.60 5.03 33.98
C LEU A 67 7.73 6.05 33.85
N LYS A 68 8.19 6.63 34.96
CA LYS A 68 9.34 7.57 34.95
C LYS A 68 10.60 6.90 34.41
N LYS A 69 10.88 5.66 34.77
CA LYS A 69 12.03 4.91 34.23
C LYS A 69 11.90 4.67 32.72
N THR A 70 10.68 4.32 32.26
CA THR A 70 10.40 4.09 30.84
C THR A 70 10.55 5.40 30.04
N ILE A 71 10.04 6.51 30.56
CA ILE A 71 10.21 7.83 29.91
C ILE A 71 11.68 8.19 29.76
N LEU A 72 12.49 8.03 30.81
CA LEU A 72 13.93 8.30 30.74
C LEU A 72 14.65 7.42 29.72
N LYS A 73 14.26 6.15 29.60
CA LYS A 73 14.80 5.23 28.60
C LYS A 73 14.46 5.69 27.18
N LEU A 74 13.18 6.00 26.94
CA LEU A 74 12.70 6.47 25.63
C LEU A 74 13.34 7.81 25.23
N GLN A 75 13.55 8.71 26.19
CA GLN A 75 14.28 9.95 25.94
C GLN A 75 15.72 9.69 25.48
N GLY A 76 16.42 8.77 26.13
CA GLY A 76 17.77 8.38 25.72
C GLY A 76 17.82 7.72 24.33
N GLU A 77 16.83 6.90 23.98
CA GLU A 77 16.71 6.33 22.62
C GLU A 77 16.42 7.43 21.59
N LEU A 78 15.56 8.38 21.90
CA LEU A 78 15.25 9.51 21.02
C LEU A 78 16.49 10.37 20.76
N ASP A 79 17.28 10.69 21.80
CA ASP A 79 18.51 11.45 21.65
C ASP A 79 19.54 10.71 20.77
N SER A 80 19.63 9.38 20.92
CA SER A 80 20.49 8.55 20.07
C SER A 80 20.07 8.59 18.60
N ILE A 81 18.78 8.41 18.33
CA ILE A 81 18.22 8.47 16.96
C ILE A 81 18.41 9.85 16.35
N THR A 82 18.19 10.90 17.14
CA THR A 82 18.40 12.29 16.68
C THR A 82 19.85 12.51 16.24
N ASN A 83 20.82 12.05 17.03
CA ASN A 83 22.24 12.12 16.68
C ASN A 83 22.58 11.31 15.41
N GLU A 84 21.96 10.14 15.23
CA GLU A 84 22.12 9.34 14.01
C GLU A 84 21.57 10.06 12.76
N ILE A 85 20.41 10.71 12.89
CA ILE A 85 19.80 11.49 11.81
C ILE A 85 20.72 12.68 11.45
N GLU A 86 21.24 13.40 12.42
CA GLU A 86 22.17 14.49 12.16
C GLU A 86 23.43 14.03 11.43
N ASN A 87 23.99 12.87 11.82
CA ASN A 87 25.15 12.32 11.15
C ASN A 87 24.84 11.86 9.71
N LYS A 88 23.67 11.25 9.48
CA LYS A 88 23.24 10.87 8.13
C LYS A 88 22.99 12.09 7.25
N ASN A 89 22.42 13.16 7.79
CA ASN A 89 22.22 14.40 7.05
C ASN A 89 23.56 15.03 6.62
N LYS A 90 24.57 15.03 7.49
CA LYS A 90 25.93 15.48 7.10
C LYS A 90 26.52 14.66 5.95
N ILE A 91 26.32 13.33 5.96
CA ILE A 91 26.78 12.46 4.87
C ILE A 91 26.02 12.79 3.57
N ILE A 92 24.71 13.05 3.65
CA ILE A 92 23.89 13.44 2.50
C ILE A 92 24.40 14.75 1.91
N ASP A 93 24.68 15.78 2.74
CA ASP A 93 25.20 17.06 2.29
C ASP A 93 26.57 16.91 1.61
N GLU A 94 27.44 16.04 2.15
CA GLU A 94 28.72 15.72 1.52
C GLU A 94 28.56 15.00 0.17
N LEU A 95 27.60 14.08 0.08
CA LEU A 95 27.29 13.36 -1.17
C LEU A 95 26.70 14.29 -2.22
N ASP A 96 25.81 15.19 -1.84
CA ASP A 96 25.23 16.18 -2.74
C ASP A 96 26.30 17.16 -3.26
N SER A 97 27.23 17.60 -2.41
CA SER A 97 28.35 18.42 -2.83
C SER A 97 29.29 17.69 -3.83
N ARG A 98 29.54 16.41 -3.60
CA ARG A 98 30.32 15.56 -4.54
C ARG A 98 29.58 15.37 -5.84
N LYS A 99 28.25 15.14 -5.79
CA LYS A 99 27.39 15.01 -6.97
C LYS A 99 27.42 16.28 -7.82
N GLU A 100 27.32 17.48 -7.20
CA GLU A 100 27.42 18.74 -7.93
C GLU A 100 28.79 18.92 -8.59
N SER A 101 29.87 18.54 -7.89
CA SER A 101 31.22 18.54 -8.48
C SER A 101 31.32 17.59 -9.69
N ILE A 102 30.81 16.37 -9.59
CA ILE A 102 30.80 15.39 -10.67
C ILE A 102 29.94 15.90 -11.85
N ILE A 103 28.78 16.51 -11.60
CA ILE A 103 27.92 17.09 -12.64
C ILE A 103 28.65 18.25 -13.34
N ALA A 104 29.37 19.09 -12.59
CA ALA A 104 30.19 20.15 -13.18
C ALA A 104 31.30 19.58 -14.09
N ASP A 105 32.02 18.54 -13.63
CA ASP A 105 33.04 17.85 -14.41
C ASP A 105 32.45 17.19 -15.66
N PHE A 106 31.27 16.53 -15.52
CA PHE A 106 30.55 15.95 -16.66
C PHE A 106 30.02 17.02 -17.64
N SER A 107 29.62 18.20 -17.17
CA SER A 107 29.19 19.29 -18.07
C SER A 107 30.36 19.81 -18.91
N ILE A 108 31.55 19.89 -18.34
CA ILE A 108 32.78 20.24 -19.08
C ILE A 108 33.12 19.14 -20.09
N VAL A 109 33.05 17.86 -19.70
CA VAL A 109 33.26 16.73 -20.62
C VAL A 109 32.20 16.69 -21.73
N LYS A 110 30.94 16.99 -21.39
CA LYS A 110 29.84 17.08 -22.37
C LYS A 110 30.03 18.22 -23.34
N GLU A 111 30.55 19.36 -22.88
CA GLU A 111 30.84 20.51 -23.73
C GLU A 111 32.02 20.23 -24.67
N VAL A 112 33.04 19.53 -24.21
CA VAL A 112 34.16 19.04 -25.01
C VAL A 112 33.73 17.96 -26.02
N LEU A 113 32.85 17.03 -25.60
CA LEU A 113 32.32 15.98 -26.47
C LEU A 113 31.23 16.51 -27.44
N SER A 114 30.42 17.50 -27.06
CA SER A 114 29.41 18.09 -27.93
C SER A 114 30.01 18.97 -29.04
N SER A 115 31.25 19.43 -28.85
CA SER A 115 32.03 20.05 -29.93
C SER A 115 32.57 19.02 -30.93
N SER A 116 32.53 17.72 -30.62
CA SER A 116 33.08 16.66 -31.49
C SER A 116 32.06 15.64 -32.00
N THR A 117 30.84 15.59 -31.43
CA THR A 117 29.79 14.66 -31.91
C THR A 117 28.40 15.27 -31.73
N ASN A 118 27.74 15.57 -32.86
CA ASN A 118 26.30 15.78 -32.88
C ASN A 118 25.61 14.47 -32.50
N PHE A 119 25.40 14.24 -31.19
CA PHE A 119 24.38 13.26 -30.77
C PHE A 119 23.03 13.89 -31.10
N PRO A 120 22.22 13.26 -31.96
CA PRO A 120 20.87 13.74 -32.16
C PRO A 120 20.15 13.67 -30.80
N THR A 121 19.69 14.79 -30.31
CA THR A 121 18.61 14.83 -29.33
C THR A 121 17.44 14.13 -30.02
N GLY A 122 17.34 12.82 -29.78
CA GLY A 122 16.39 11.97 -30.48
C GLY A 122 14.99 12.46 -30.20
N LYS A 123 14.33 12.98 -31.21
CA LYS A 123 12.90 13.25 -31.15
C LYS A 123 12.25 11.91 -30.78
N LEU A 124 11.54 11.86 -29.64
CA LEU A 124 10.76 10.69 -29.25
C LEU A 124 9.85 10.31 -30.42
N THR A 125 10.05 9.12 -30.98
CA THR A 125 9.30 8.67 -32.15
C THR A 125 8.36 7.55 -31.73
N VAL A 126 7.10 7.69 -32.16
CA VAL A 126 6.14 6.59 -32.08
C VAL A 126 6.54 5.57 -33.13
N THR A 127 6.77 4.35 -32.70
CA THR A 127 7.10 3.22 -33.56
C THR A 127 5.86 2.33 -33.75
N ALA A 128 5.72 1.77 -34.94
CA ALA A 128 4.63 0.89 -35.32
C ALA A 128 5.09 -0.56 -35.40
N ILE A 129 4.24 -1.48 -34.91
CA ILE A 129 4.26 -2.89 -35.30
C ILE A 129 3.03 -3.10 -36.17
N ASP A 130 3.22 -3.42 -37.43
CA ASP A 130 2.17 -3.76 -38.38
C ASP A 130 2.59 -5.06 -39.10
N PHE A 131 2.00 -6.17 -38.70
CA PHE A 131 2.21 -7.45 -39.38
C PHE A 131 1.22 -7.59 -40.54
N ASN A 132 1.76 -7.62 -41.75
CA ASN A 132 1.19 -7.87 -43.07
C ASN A 132 -0.36 -7.97 -43.11
N MET A 133 -1.00 -6.83 -43.39
CA MET A 133 -2.43 -6.60 -43.21
C MET A 133 -3.29 -6.97 -44.43
N ASN A 134 -2.85 -7.92 -45.26
CA ASN A 134 -3.64 -8.32 -46.42
C ASN A 134 -5.01 -8.93 -46.08
N ASN A 135 -5.24 -9.24 -44.83
CA ASN A 135 -6.54 -9.64 -44.30
C ASN A 135 -6.82 -8.91 -42.98
N GLU A 136 -7.52 -7.79 -43.05
CA GLU A 136 -8.02 -7.04 -41.88
C GLU A 136 -9.14 -7.82 -41.17
N ARG A 137 -8.79 -8.90 -40.48
CA ARG A 137 -9.72 -9.57 -39.60
C ARG A 137 -9.46 -9.13 -38.15
N GLU A 138 -10.48 -8.51 -37.56
CA GLU A 138 -10.50 -8.25 -36.14
C GLU A 138 -10.65 -9.55 -35.39
N PHE A 139 -9.98 -9.67 -34.24
CA PHE A 139 -10.21 -10.77 -33.32
C PHE A 139 -11.38 -10.45 -32.42
N PRO A 140 -12.49 -11.18 -32.49
CA PRO A 140 -13.68 -10.88 -31.69
C PRO A 140 -13.52 -11.24 -30.20
N THR A 141 -12.43 -11.95 -29.83
CA THR A 141 -12.23 -12.44 -28.45
C THR A 141 -10.77 -12.46 -28.03
N ALA A 142 -10.52 -12.59 -26.73
CA ALA A 142 -9.18 -12.74 -26.14
C ALA A 142 -8.47 -14.05 -26.55
N GLY A 143 -9.20 -15.07 -26.98
CA GLY A 143 -8.63 -16.36 -27.34
C GLY A 143 -7.55 -16.35 -28.42
N PRO A 144 -7.74 -15.63 -29.54
CA PRO A 144 -6.68 -15.44 -30.54
C PRO A 144 -5.45 -14.72 -30.02
N PHE A 145 -5.60 -13.71 -29.18
CA PHE A 145 -4.48 -13.00 -28.57
C PHE A 145 -3.64 -13.93 -27.68
N ARG A 146 -4.30 -14.68 -26.80
CA ARG A 146 -3.66 -15.71 -25.97
C ARG A 146 -2.87 -16.71 -26.83
N LYS A 147 -3.48 -17.27 -27.87
CA LYS A 147 -2.82 -18.23 -28.80
C LYS A 147 -1.62 -17.61 -29.51
N ASN A 148 -1.70 -16.33 -29.88
CA ASN A 148 -0.59 -15.62 -30.47
C ASN A 148 0.58 -15.48 -29.47
N ILE A 149 0.31 -15.11 -28.22
CA ILE A 149 1.33 -15.06 -27.15
C ILE A 149 1.97 -16.45 -27.00
N GLU A 150 1.18 -17.50 -26.82
CA GLU A 150 1.66 -18.87 -26.68
C GLU A 150 2.59 -19.26 -27.84
N SER A 151 2.18 -19.01 -29.07
CA SER A 151 2.98 -19.32 -30.25
C SER A 151 4.31 -18.57 -30.30
N LEU A 152 4.32 -17.30 -29.90
CA LEU A 152 5.52 -16.46 -29.92
C LEU A 152 6.48 -16.83 -28.76
N LEU A 153 5.95 -17.12 -27.59
CA LEU A 153 6.73 -17.59 -26.43
C LEU A 153 7.45 -18.90 -26.74
N MET A 154 6.79 -19.85 -27.42
CA MET A 154 7.41 -21.10 -27.83
C MET A 154 8.59 -20.91 -28.79
N LYS A 155 8.46 -19.97 -29.74
CA LYS A 155 9.54 -19.70 -30.69
C LYS A 155 10.78 -19.09 -30.03
N SER A 156 10.64 -18.52 -28.85
CA SER A 156 11.73 -17.82 -28.16
C SER A 156 12.63 -18.73 -27.30
N ASN A 157 12.48 -20.05 -27.39
CA ASN A 157 13.32 -21.09 -26.75
C ASN A 157 13.77 -20.75 -25.31
N GLY A 158 12.88 -20.97 -24.35
CA GLY A 158 13.27 -20.94 -22.95
C GLY A 158 12.55 -19.96 -22.04
N ILE A 159 11.56 -19.22 -22.54
CA ILE A 159 10.73 -18.38 -21.68
C ILE A 159 9.69 -19.23 -20.97
N LYS A 160 9.78 -19.26 -19.65
CA LYS A 160 8.87 -19.97 -18.76
C LYS A 160 7.82 -18.99 -18.25
N VAL A 161 6.90 -18.54 -19.10
CA VAL A 161 5.84 -17.60 -18.72
C VAL A 161 4.51 -18.09 -19.26
N SER A 162 3.48 -18.02 -18.45
CA SER A 162 2.11 -18.38 -18.87
C SER A 162 1.49 -17.27 -19.72
N ALA A 163 0.89 -17.64 -20.86
CA ALA A 163 0.12 -16.70 -21.67
C ALA A 163 -1.13 -16.22 -20.92
N ASP A 164 -1.72 -17.07 -20.07
CA ASP A 164 -2.88 -16.73 -19.24
C ASP A 164 -2.53 -15.66 -18.23
N GLU A 165 -1.38 -15.75 -17.59
CA GLU A 165 -0.91 -14.75 -16.65
C GLU A 165 -0.71 -13.40 -17.35
N ILE A 166 -0.07 -13.39 -18.52
CA ILE A 166 0.12 -12.15 -19.30
C ILE A 166 -1.23 -11.50 -19.62
N VAL A 167 -2.17 -12.31 -20.13
CA VAL A 167 -3.52 -11.85 -20.49
C VAL A 167 -4.23 -11.27 -19.28
N THR A 168 -4.23 -11.98 -18.16
CA THR A 168 -4.86 -11.56 -16.90
C THR A 168 -4.25 -10.24 -16.38
N LYS A 169 -2.92 -10.16 -16.33
CA LYS A 169 -2.26 -8.94 -15.84
C LYS A 169 -2.53 -7.72 -16.73
N LEU A 170 -2.55 -7.90 -18.05
CA LEU A 170 -2.89 -6.83 -19.00
C LEU A 170 -4.35 -6.35 -18.89
N SER A 171 -5.28 -7.24 -18.47
CA SER A 171 -6.67 -6.84 -18.24
C SER A 171 -6.88 -6.12 -16.93
N LEU A 172 -6.15 -6.52 -15.88
CA LEU A 172 -6.31 -5.97 -14.53
C LEU A 172 -5.52 -4.68 -14.29
N HIS A 173 -4.39 -4.50 -14.98
CA HIS A 173 -3.43 -3.45 -14.67
C HIS A 173 -3.09 -2.58 -15.88
N ASN A 174 -2.98 -1.28 -15.63
CA ASN A 174 -2.46 -0.31 -16.61
C ASN A 174 -0.94 -0.39 -16.73
N VAL A 175 -0.26 -0.81 -15.67
CA VAL A 175 1.19 -0.95 -15.59
C VAL A 175 1.54 -2.42 -15.35
N VAL A 176 2.31 -3.03 -16.24
CA VAL A 176 2.68 -4.45 -16.15
C VAL A 176 4.18 -4.63 -16.24
N LEU A 177 4.77 -5.28 -15.24
CA LEU A 177 6.19 -5.60 -15.17
C LEU A 177 6.45 -7.00 -15.76
N PHE A 178 7.31 -7.05 -16.78
CA PHE A 178 7.72 -8.26 -17.46
C PHE A 178 9.08 -8.77 -16.94
N PRO A 179 9.26 -10.09 -16.85
CA PRO A 179 10.50 -10.68 -16.38
C PRO A 179 11.69 -10.40 -17.31
N ASP A 180 11.42 -10.29 -18.61
CA ASP A 180 12.44 -10.03 -19.61
C ASP A 180 11.89 -9.35 -20.88
N ASN A 181 12.82 -8.87 -21.71
CA ASN A 181 12.51 -8.16 -22.94
C ASN A 181 11.89 -9.05 -24.04
N LYS A 182 12.18 -10.34 -24.04
CA LYS A 182 11.69 -11.26 -25.07
C LYS A 182 10.21 -11.53 -24.85
N THR A 183 9.81 -11.73 -23.59
CA THR A 183 8.41 -11.89 -23.19
C THR A 183 7.61 -10.62 -23.50
N LEU A 184 8.15 -9.44 -23.15
CA LEU A 184 7.53 -8.16 -23.46
C LEU A 184 7.35 -8.00 -24.99
N LEU A 185 8.39 -8.25 -25.77
CA LEU A 185 8.31 -8.12 -27.24
C LEU A 185 7.32 -9.12 -27.84
N ALA A 186 7.30 -10.37 -27.37
CA ALA A 186 6.34 -11.38 -27.80
C ALA A 186 4.91 -10.92 -27.55
N THR A 187 4.64 -10.32 -26.37
CA THR A 187 3.32 -9.75 -26.04
C THR A 187 2.92 -8.65 -26.99
N MET A 188 3.81 -7.68 -27.27
CA MET A 188 3.55 -6.62 -28.23
C MET A 188 3.30 -7.16 -29.65
N GLN A 189 4.10 -8.12 -30.10
CA GLN A 189 3.93 -8.75 -31.41
C GLN A 189 2.63 -9.55 -31.51
N ALA A 190 2.13 -10.11 -30.40
CA ALA A 190 0.88 -10.88 -30.36
C ALA A 190 -0.35 -10.01 -30.67
N THR A 191 -0.28 -8.69 -30.47
CA THR A 191 -1.36 -7.77 -30.86
C THR A 191 -1.49 -7.59 -32.38
N ARG A 192 -0.48 -8.02 -33.13
CA ARG A 192 -0.39 -7.91 -34.59
C ARG A 192 -0.29 -6.47 -35.08
N ARG A 193 -0.95 -5.53 -34.46
CA ARG A 193 -0.90 -4.10 -34.79
C ARG A 193 -0.94 -3.27 -33.55
N CYS A 194 0.10 -2.51 -33.30
CA CYS A 194 0.18 -1.58 -32.18
C CYS A 194 1.10 -0.39 -32.50
N ARG A 195 1.00 0.63 -31.69
CA ARG A 195 1.92 1.76 -31.64
C ARG A 195 2.62 1.77 -30.29
N TYR A 196 3.90 2.11 -30.29
CA TYR A 196 4.63 2.16 -29.03
C TYR A 196 5.73 3.21 -29.00
N VAL A 197 6.05 3.64 -27.79
CA VAL A 197 7.21 4.48 -27.47
C VAL A 197 8.06 3.74 -26.47
N VAL A 198 9.37 3.75 -26.63
CA VAL A 198 10.33 3.17 -25.68
C VAL A 198 11.01 4.30 -24.93
N SER A 199 10.96 4.21 -23.60
CA SER A 199 11.62 5.13 -22.69
C SER A 199 12.51 4.36 -21.72
N TYR A 200 13.64 4.95 -21.38
CA TYR A 200 14.59 4.39 -20.43
C TYR A 200 14.54 5.21 -19.14
N VAL A 201 14.22 4.56 -18.04
CA VAL A 201 14.22 5.22 -16.73
C VAL A 201 15.68 5.52 -16.34
N GLY A 202 15.98 6.78 -16.09
CA GLY A 202 17.26 7.24 -15.62
C GLY A 202 17.30 7.30 -14.10
N VAL A 203 18.50 7.30 -13.54
CA VAL A 203 18.73 7.45 -12.08
C VAL A 203 18.29 8.82 -11.53
N ASP A 204 18.07 9.77 -12.42
CA ASP A 204 17.66 11.15 -12.16
C ASP A 204 16.14 11.36 -12.17
N TRP A 205 15.36 10.30 -12.43
CA TRP A 205 13.91 10.40 -12.40
C TRP A 205 13.39 10.58 -10.98
N LYS A 206 12.91 11.79 -10.66
CA LYS A 206 12.48 12.17 -9.31
C LYS A 206 11.01 12.56 -9.21
N SER A 207 10.32 12.63 -10.36
CA SER A 207 8.93 13.10 -10.42
C SER A 207 8.19 12.54 -11.62
N PHE A 208 6.88 12.65 -11.60
CA PHE A 208 6.01 12.30 -12.71
C PHE A 208 6.37 13.06 -14.02
N ASN A 209 6.89 14.28 -13.91
CA ASN A 209 7.29 15.04 -15.11
C ASN A 209 8.36 14.33 -15.94
N ASN A 210 9.27 13.59 -15.30
CA ASN A 210 10.26 12.80 -16.03
C ASN A 210 9.59 11.75 -16.91
N LEU A 211 8.58 11.04 -16.42
CA LEU A 211 7.79 10.08 -17.18
C LEU A 211 6.99 10.77 -18.28
N TRP A 212 6.35 11.91 -17.95
CA TRP A 212 5.52 12.67 -18.87
C TRP A 212 6.31 13.14 -20.11
N GLU A 213 7.47 13.73 -19.89
CA GLU A 213 8.34 14.25 -20.96
C GLU A 213 9.08 13.15 -21.74
N SER A 214 9.33 12.00 -21.08
CA SER A 214 10.07 10.87 -21.67
C SER A 214 9.23 9.95 -22.55
N GLY A 215 8.01 10.33 -22.91
CA GLY A 215 7.22 9.59 -23.88
C GLY A 215 5.77 9.36 -23.52
N LEU A 216 5.39 9.49 -22.24
CA LEU A 216 3.99 9.28 -21.84
C LEU A 216 3.05 10.27 -22.54
N SER A 217 3.37 11.56 -22.57
CA SER A 217 2.57 12.58 -23.26
C SER A 217 2.42 12.30 -24.76
N VAL A 218 3.47 11.78 -25.40
CA VAL A 218 3.46 11.46 -26.83
C VAL A 218 2.53 10.28 -27.12
N ILE A 219 2.64 9.20 -26.34
CA ILE A 219 1.84 8.00 -26.59
C ILE A 219 0.38 8.18 -26.16
N ILE A 220 0.08 9.01 -25.16
CA ILE A 220 -1.29 9.38 -24.79
C ILE A 220 -1.98 10.11 -25.96
N ASN A 221 -1.32 11.11 -26.52
CA ASN A 221 -1.86 11.84 -27.67
C ASN A 221 -2.09 10.93 -28.87
N GLU A 222 -1.17 9.99 -29.10
CA GLU A 222 -1.33 9.00 -30.18
C GLU A 222 -2.51 8.05 -29.89
N ALA A 223 -2.68 7.60 -28.63
CA ALA A 223 -3.77 6.74 -28.21
C ALA A 223 -5.14 7.41 -28.34
N ILE A 224 -5.24 8.68 -27.98
CA ILE A 224 -6.47 9.46 -28.12
C ILE A 224 -6.83 9.67 -29.60
N ASN A 225 -5.85 9.94 -30.44
CA ASN A 225 -6.06 10.17 -31.88
C ASN A 225 -6.37 8.88 -32.66
N ASN A 226 -5.98 7.71 -32.13
CA ASN A 226 -6.17 6.41 -32.76
C ASN A 226 -6.81 5.41 -31.81
N PRO A 227 -8.09 5.60 -31.43
CA PRO A 227 -8.76 4.81 -30.40
C PRO A 227 -8.89 3.31 -30.73
N ASP A 228 -8.90 2.95 -32.00
CA ASP A 228 -9.04 1.57 -32.48
C ASP A 228 -7.72 0.78 -32.44
N LEU A 229 -6.61 1.45 -32.13
CA LEU A 229 -5.29 0.81 -32.06
C LEU A 229 -4.84 0.68 -30.60
N ILE A 230 -4.11 -0.41 -30.35
CA ILE A 230 -3.46 -0.61 -29.06
C ILE A 230 -2.14 0.16 -29.01
N HIS A 231 -1.91 0.81 -27.90
CA HIS A 231 -0.73 1.62 -27.64
C HIS A 231 0.04 1.11 -26.45
N PHE A 232 1.37 1.14 -26.55
CA PHE A 232 2.26 0.76 -25.48
C PHE A 232 3.27 1.84 -25.15
N LEU A 233 3.40 2.17 -23.87
CA LEU A 233 4.60 2.82 -23.37
C LEU A 233 5.51 1.73 -22.80
N VAL A 234 6.67 1.54 -23.40
CA VAL A 234 7.66 0.57 -22.90
C VAL A 234 8.66 1.29 -22.02
N LEU A 235 8.58 1.05 -20.71
CA LEU A 235 9.50 1.58 -19.72
C LEU A 235 10.59 0.55 -19.42
N ARG A 236 11.80 0.87 -19.87
CA ARG A 236 12.98 0.03 -19.60
C ARG A 236 13.63 0.46 -18.30
N ASN A 237 14.11 -0.54 -17.56
CA ASN A 237 14.92 -0.31 -16.35
C ASN A 237 14.17 0.47 -15.26
N ILE A 238 12.92 0.10 -14.95
CA ILE A 238 12.07 0.84 -14.01
C ILE A 238 12.70 0.99 -12.61
N ASN A 239 13.59 0.08 -12.24
CA ASN A 239 14.28 0.07 -10.95
C ASN A 239 15.60 0.87 -10.93
N MET A 240 15.87 1.68 -11.94
CA MET A 240 16.98 2.65 -11.91
C MET A 240 16.65 3.87 -11.06
N SER A 241 15.37 4.15 -10.79
CA SER A 241 14.92 5.19 -9.87
C SER A 241 13.80 4.65 -8.98
N TYR A 242 13.46 5.40 -7.91
CA TYR A 242 12.38 4.99 -6.99
C TYR A 242 11.03 5.08 -7.69
N ILE A 243 10.42 3.93 -7.95
CA ILE A 243 9.24 3.76 -8.80
C ILE A 243 8.07 4.68 -8.41
N PRO A 244 7.65 4.79 -7.14
CA PRO A 244 6.57 5.68 -6.75
C PRO A 244 6.79 7.16 -7.11
N CYS A 245 8.03 7.64 -7.19
CA CYS A 245 8.29 9.04 -7.52
C CYS A 245 7.73 9.44 -8.89
N TYR A 246 7.70 8.54 -9.85
CA TYR A 246 7.30 8.86 -11.22
C TYR A 246 6.08 8.06 -11.72
N LEU A 247 5.75 6.91 -11.11
CA LEU A 247 4.60 6.08 -11.49
C LEU A 247 3.37 6.28 -10.62
N GLN A 248 3.50 6.80 -9.39
CA GLN A 248 2.39 6.91 -8.46
C GLN A 248 1.12 7.53 -9.05
N PRO A 249 1.16 8.62 -9.84
CA PRO A 249 -0.05 9.17 -10.44
C PRO A 249 -0.80 8.19 -11.36
N ILE A 250 -0.09 7.30 -12.06
CA ILE A 250 -0.72 6.28 -12.90
C ILE A 250 -1.43 5.22 -12.03
N LEU A 251 -0.78 4.79 -10.94
CA LEU A 251 -1.33 3.82 -10.00
C LEU A 251 -2.55 4.41 -9.25
N ASP A 252 -2.49 5.69 -8.91
CA ASP A 252 -3.61 6.42 -8.31
C ASP A 252 -4.80 6.55 -9.28
N MET A 253 -4.56 6.68 -10.58
CA MET A 253 -5.60 6.64 -11.60
C MET A 253 -6.20 5.23 -11.73
N GLU A 254 -5.39 4.19 -11.71
CA GLU A 254 -5.85 2.80 -11.76
C GLU A 254 -6.72 2.43 -10.56
N SER A 255 -6.35 2.89 -9.37
CA SER A 255 -7.13 2.70 -8.14
C SER A 255 -8.39 3.60 -8.06
N GLY A 256 -8.57 4.55 -8.98
CA GLY A 256 -9.67 5.51 -8.98
C GLY A 256 -9.51 6.65 -7.98
N LEU A 257 -8.34 6.81 -7.36
CA LEU A 257 -8.06 7.90 -6.41
C LEU A 257 -8.01 9.25 -7.13
N ILE A 258 -7.45 9.30 -8.33
CA ILE A 258 -7.47 10.47 -9.22
C ILE A 258 -8.02 10.07 -10.59
N LYS A 259 -8.66 11.03 -11.27
CA LYS A 259 -9.26 10.80 -12.58
C LYS A 259 -8.37 11.26 -13.74
N TYR A 260 -7.61 12.30 -13.52
CA TYR A 260 -6.83 12.98 -14.54
C TYR A 260 -5.34 12.96 -14.20
N TYR A 261 -4.51 12.98 -15.23
CA TYR A 261 -3.06 13.17 -15.04
C TYR A 261 -2.77 14.52 -14.35
N PRO A 262 -1.80 14.58 -13.45
CA PRO A 262 -1.46 15.82 -12.76
C PRO A 262 -1.23 17.00 -13.70
N GLY A 263 -1.96 18.10 -13.44
CA GLY A 263 -1.87 19.33 -14.25
C GLY A 263 -2.54 19.28 -15.62
N THR A 264 -3.38 18.28 -15.86
CA THR A 264 -4.12 18.12 -17.13
C THR A 264 -5.60 17.77 -16.89
N GLU A 265 -6.40 17.76 -17.96
CA GLU A 265 -7.77 17.22 -17.99
C GLU A 265 -7.83 15.87 -18.75
N LEU A 266 -6.68 15.21 -18.93
CA LEU A 266 -6.59 13.96 -19.66
C LEU A 266 -6.76 12.77 -18.73
N GLU A 267 -7.59 11.81 -19.15
CA GLU A 267 -7.77 10.52 -18.50
C GLU A 267 -6.80 9.47 -19.07
N PHE A 268 -6.62 8.36 -18.36
CA PHE A 268 -5.83 7.25 -18.87
C PHE A 268 -6.59 6.57 -20.02
N PRO A 269 -6.02 6.50 -21.27
CA PRO A 269 -6.71 5.91 -22.39
C PRO A 269 -6.88 4.39 -22.22
N GLU A 270 -8.07 3.86 -22.47
CA GLU A 270 -8.36 2.42 -22.37
C GLU A 270 -7.50 1.56 -23.29
N ASN A 271 -7.09 2.11 -24.44
CA ASN A 271 -6.24 1.47 -25.44
C ASN A 271 -4.74 1.62 -25.18
N LEU A 272 -4.33 2.11 -24.00
CA LEU A 272 -2.93 2.25 -23.59
C LEU A 272 -2.58 1.26 -22.48
N ARG A 273 -1.38 0.66 -22.56
CA ARG A 273 -0.76 -0.08 -21.46
C ARG A 273 0.71 0.34 -21.32
N ILE A 274 1.18 0.36 -20.09
CA ILE A 274 2.57 0.64 -19.77
C ILE A 274 3.26 -0.68 -19.47
N LEU A 275 4.19 -1.08 -20.33
CA LEU A 275 4.92 -2.34 -20.22
C LEU A 275 6.31 -2.06 -19.67
N CYS A 276 6.65 -2.68 -18.57
CA CYS A 276 7.87 -2.40 -17.82
C CYS A 276 8.85 -3.55 -17.87
N THR A 277 10.16 -3.24 -17.80
CA THR A 277 11.22 -4.22 -17.50
C THR A 277 12.18 -3.65 -16.49
N ARG A 278 12.81 -4.55 -15.70
CA ARG A 278 13.83 -4.20 -14.69
C ARG A 278 15.25 -4.52 -15.16
N VAL A 279 16.22 -3.93 -14.51
CA VAL A 279 17.64 -4.35 -14.58
C VAL A 279 17.89 -5.31 -13.42
N LYS A 280 18.69 -6.34 -13.65
CA LYS A 280 19.03 -7.33 -12.62
C LYS A 280 19.88 -6.73 -11.48
N GLU A 281 20.86 -5.90 -11.84
CA GLU A 281 21.72 -5.22 -10.89
C GLU A 281 21.32 -3.75 -10.76
N THR A 282 20.84 -3.35 -9.57
CA THR A 282 20.43 -1.98 -9.31
C THR A 282 20.94 -1.49 -7.98
N VAL A 283 21.15 -0.17 -7.92
CA VAL A 283 21.53 0.51 -6.68
C VAL A 283 20.30 0.70 -5.78
N ILE A 284 19.10 0.81 -6.36
CA ILE A 284 17.86 1.02 -5.62
C ILE A 284 17.13 -0.33 -5.49
N PRO A 285 16.99 -0.87 -4.28
CA PRO A 285 16.24 -2.09 -4.06
C PRO A 285 14.76 -1.86 -4.41
N VAL A 286 14.20 -2.79 -5.15
CA VAL A 286 12.75 -2.83 -5.40
C VAL A 286 12.10 -3.53 -4.21
N THR A 287 11.15 -2.86 -3.59
CA THR A 287 10.38 -3.41 -2.46
C THR A 287 8.96 -3.70 -2.90
N GLU A 288 8.27 -4.57 -2.17
CA GLU A 288 6.85 -4.87 -2.40
C GLU A 288 6.01 -3.59 -2.44
N ALA A 289 6.23 -2.69 -1.47
CA ALA A 289 5.54 -1.40 -1.43
C ALA A 289 5.81 -0.51 -2.66
N SER A 290 6.96 -0.65 -3.34
CA SER A 290 7.26 0.13 -4.55
C SER A 290 6.62 -0.43 -5.82
N LEU A 291 6.07 -1.64 -5.76
CA LEU A 291 5.35 -2.32 -6.84
C LEU A 291 3.85 -2.48 -6.56
N GLU A 292 3.35 -1.90 -5.49
CA GLU A 292 1.91 -1.91 -5.20
C GLU A 292 1.14 -1.30 -6.39
N GLY A 293 0.12 -2.02 -6.88
CA GLY A 293 -0.64 -1.63 -8.08
C GLY A 293 0.01 -1.99 -9.42
N VAL A 294 1.27 -2.47 -9.45
CA VAL A 294 1.91 -2.94 -10.68
C VAL A 294 1.61 -4.42 -10.89
N GLY A 295 1.08 -4.78 -12.06
CA GLY A 295 0.89 -6.18 -12.44
C GLY A 295 2.22 -6.86 -12.71
N CYS A 296 2.67 -7.77 -11.85
CA CYS A 296 3.91 -8.50 -12.04
C CYS A 296 3.67 -9.82 -12.76
N ILE A 297 4.47 -10.13 -13.78
CA ILE A 297 4.46 -11.41 -14.49
C ILE A 297 5.63 -12.24 -13.99
N THR A 298 5.35 -13.44 -13.51
CA THR A 298 6.34 -14.37 -12.98
C THR A 298 6.82 -15.39 -14.03
N THR A 299 7.97 -15.98 -13.79
CA THR A 299 8.44 -17.12 -14.58
C THR A 299 7.90 -18.43 -14.00
N CYS A 300 7.32 -19.28 -14.83
CA CYS A 300 6.89 -20.61 -14.43
C CYS A 300 7.99 -21.65 -14.65
N ASP A 301 8.03 -22.69 -13.80
CA ASP A 301 9.00 -23.80 -13.98
C ASP A 301 8.67 -24.73 -15.13
N GLU A 302 7.46 -24.73 -15.63
CA GLU A 302 7.00 -25.56 -16.73
C GLU A 302 7.20 -24.88 -18.09
N ARG A 303 7.85 -25.56 -19.02
CA ARG A 303 7.95 -25.11 -20.40
C ARG A 303 6.60 -25.20 -21.09
N TYR A 304 6.14 -24.14 -21.66
CA TYR A 304 4.96 -24.12 -22.50
C TYR A 304 5.18 -25.04 -23.73
N THR A 305 4.34 -26.04 -23.93
CA THR A 305 4.48 -27.06 -25.00
C THR A 305 3.37 -26.98 -26.04
N GLY A 306 2.50 -25.97 -26.03
CA GLY A 306 1.38 -25.86 -26.99
C GLY A 306 1.83 -25.53 -28.42
N ASN A 307 1.14 -26.04 -29.42
CA ASN A 307 1.34 -25.78 -30.86
C ASN A 307 0.35 -24.71 -31.34
N GLY A 308 0.51 -23.47 -30.88
CA GLY A 308 -0.36 -22.37 -31.33
C GLY A 308 0.03 -21.80 -32.68
N ASN A 309 -0.90 -21.69 -33.62
CA ASN A 309 -0.75 -20.87 -34.81
C ASN A 309 -1.10 -19.42 -34.47
N ILE A 310 -0.31 -18.47 -34.98
CA ILE A 310 -0.63 -17.05 -34.83
C ILE A 310 -1.92 -16.77 -35.61
N ALA A 311 -2.93 -16.24 -34.92
CA ALA A 311 -4.18 -15.86 -35.54
C ALA A 311 -3.95 -14.59 -36.42
N GLU A 312 -4.71 -14.49 -37.52
CA GLU A 312 -4.64 -13.35 -38.43
C GLU A 312 -5.48 -12.18 -37.93
N GLY A 313 -5.12 -10.95 -38.33
CA GLY A 313 -5.80 -9.73 -37.98
C GLY A 313 -5.12 -8.94 -36.84
N TYR A 314 -5.77 -7.90 -36.36
CA TYR A 314 -5.30 -7.09 -35.25
C TYR A 314 -6.20 -7.28 -34.02
N LEU A 315 -5.65 -7.01 -32.84
CA LEU A 315 -6.38 -7.12 -31.59
C LEU A 315 -7.18 -5.81 -31.36
N PRO A 316 -8.52 -5.87 -31.24
CA PRO A 316 -9.31 -4.69 -30.92
C PRO A 316 -9.14 -4.29 -29.45
N VAL A 317 -9.34 -3.01 -29.15
CA VAL A 317 -9.20 -2.45 -27.79
C VAL A 317 -10.14 -3.14 -26.79
N SER A 318 -11.36 -3.47 -27.20
CA SER A 318 -12.35 -4.17 -26.37
C SER A 318 -11.86 -5.49 -25.80
N VAL A 319 -10.81 -6.09 -26.37
CA VAL A 319 -10.23 -7.33 -25.84
C VAL A 319 -9.70 -7.16 -24.41
N PHE A 320 -9.22 -5.97 -24.03
CA PHE A 320 -8.72 -5.76 -22.68
C PHE A 320 -9.84 -5.80 -21.63
N SER A 321 -11.07 -5.38 -21.97
CA SER A 321 -12.23 -5.50 -21.10
C SER A 321 -12.82 -6.91 -21.07
N ASP A 322 -12.62 -7.67 -22.14
CA ASP A 322 -13.19 -9.03 -22.30
C ASP A 322 -12.21 -10.15 -21.93
N LEU A 323 -11.00 -9.80 -21.49
CA LEU A 323 -10.01 -10.79 -21.05
C LEU A 323 -10.49 -11.51 -19.80
N PRO A 324 -10.41 -12.86 -19.77
CA PRO A 324 -10.77 -13.60 -18.58
C PRO A 324 -9.80 -13.30 -17.45
N VAL A 325 -10.34 -13.01 -16.27
CA VAL A 325 -9.57 -12.88 -15.04
C VAL A 325 -9.45 -14.26 -14.42
N ASP A 326 -8.24 -14.75 -14.29
CA ASP A 326 -7.96 -16.00 -13.56
C ASP A 326 -7.51 -15.62 -12.14
N GLU A 327 -8.34 -15.95 -11.13
CA GLU A 327 -8.10 -15.62 -9.73
C GLU A 327 -6.77 -16.18 -9.20
N GLN A 328 -6.27 -17.28 -9.77
CA GLN A 328 -5.00 -17.87 -9.34
C GLN A 328 -3.78 -16.95 -9.59
N TYR A 329 -3.89 -15.98 -10.53
CA TYR A 329 -2.84 -15.02 -10.84
C TYR A 329 -3.06 -13.65 -10.19
N SER A 330 -4.15 -13.46 -9.45
CA SER A 330 -4.46 -12.19 -8.78
C SER A 330 -3.50 -11.86 -7.64
N GLU A 331 -2.92 -12.91 -7.01
CA GLU A 331 -1.99 -12.79 -5.89
C GLU A 331 -0.57 -13.20 -6.31
N THR A 332 0.03 -12.44 -7.20
CA THR A 332 1.45 -12.68 -7.55
C THR A 332 2.33 -12.26 -6.38
N ASN A 333 3.08 -13.23 -5.83
CA ASN A 333 4.06 -12.92 -4.81
C ASN A 333 5.26 -12.22 -5.44
N ILE A 334 5.49 -10.98 -5.04
CA ILE A 334 6.59 -10.15 -5.55
C ILE A 334 7.97 -10.78 -5.25
N TYR A 335 8.08 -11.53 -4.16
CA TYR A 335 9.31 -12.22 -3.80
C TYR A 335 9.75 -13.24 -4.87
N ASP A 336 8.80 -13.87 -5.58
CA ASP A 336 9.11 -14.82 -6.65
C ASP A 336 9.85 -14.17 -7.83
N LEU A 337 9.76 -12.83 -7.97
CA LEU A 337 10.51 -12.09 -8.97
C LEU A 337 12.00 -11.90 -8.62
N TYR A 338 12.39 -12.13 -7.36
CA TYR A 338 13.72 -11.82 -6.83
C TYR A 338 14.50 -13.04 -6.36
N THR A 339 13.84 -14.19 -6.15
CA THR A 339 14.46 -15.40 -5.59
C THR A 339 15.08 -16.34 -6.63
N ASP A 340 14.83 -16.12 -7.91
CA ASP A 340 15.34 -17.01 -9.01
C ASP A 340 16.79 -16.71 -9.45
N ASP A 341 17.53 -15.87 -8.71
CA ASP A 341 18.90 -15.45 -9.06
C ASP A 341 19.99 -15.99 -8.09
N GLU A 342 19.75 -17.10 -7.32
CA GLU A 342 20.81 -17.85 -6.63
C GLU A 342 21.30 -19.07 -7.43
#